data_dbaaf1221584c4774139b3033a16d649
#
_entry.id   dbaaf1221584c4774139b3033a16d649
#
_cell.length_a   1.000
_cell.length_b   1.000
_cell.length_c   1.000
_cell.angle_alpha   90.00
_cell.angle_beta   90.00
_cell.angle_gamma   90.00
#
_symmetry.space_group_name_H-M   'P 1'
#
loop_
_entity.id
_entity.type
_entity.pdbx_description
1 polymer ?
#
loop_
_entity_poly.entity_id
_entity_poly.type
_entity_poly.pdbx_seq_one_letter_code
_entity_poly.pdbx_strand_id
1 'polypeptide(L)'
;MDEMKVLNIGATAIGTAINVDPYYLANISYELSKVAGISLKQADDLIDATQNLDGFVSVSGVLKTCAVDISKISNDLRLMSSGPRTGLSEINLPARQNGSSIMPGKINPVIPEVVSQVAYLIIGHDYTITMAAEAGQCEKYIEKSVGISTALCPYIGYAKSAEIAKKSLKTGISVKELVLEEGLLKEEELKEILKPEKMTQPMREKVMKAVS
;
A
#
# COMPACT_ATOMS: atom_id res chain seq x y z
N MET A 1 6.65 -13.58 -1.64
CA MET A 1 7.70 -12.61 -1.21
C MET A 1 8.25 -11.77 -2.36
N ASP A 2 8.25 -12.27 -3.59
CA ASP A 2 8.78 -11.50 -4.74
C ASP A 2 7.88 -10.32 -5.12
N GLU A 3 6.59 -10.41 -4.91
CA GLU A 3 5.63 -9.30 -5.09
C GLU A 3 5.98 -8.07 -4.24
N MET A 4 6.50 -8.26 -3.03
CA MET A 4 6.95 -7.15 -2.15
C MET A 4 8.24 -6.46 -2.61
N LYS A 5 8.90 -7.02 -3.61
CA LYS A 5 10.11 -6.43 -4.23
C LYS A 5 9.78 -5.58 -5.45
N VAL A 6 8.51 -5.55 -5.86
CA VAL A 6 8.01 -4.74 -6.97
C VAL A 6 7.50 -3.42 -6.40
N LEU A 7 8.04 -2.31 -6.91
CA LEU A 7 7.81 -0.97 -6.36
C LEU A 7 7.06 -0.08 -7.35
N ASN A 8 6.19 0.75 -6.83
CA ASN A 8 5.55 1.84 -7.59
C ASN A 8 6.32 3.16 -7.50
N ILE A 9 7.60 3.13 -7.12
CA ILE A 9 8.39 4.33 -6.90
C ILE A 9 8.54 5.16 -8.17
N GLY A 10 8.40 6.47 -8.05
CA GLY A 10 8.38 7.38 -9.20
C GLY A 10 7.02 7.45 -9.93
N ALA A 11 6.04 6.66 -9.51
CA ALA A 11 4.70 6.63 -10.11
C ALA A 11 3.92 7.96 -10.00
N THR A 12 4.29 8.82 -9.05
CA THR A 12 3.51 10.00 -8.64
C THR A 12 2.16 9.64 -7.99
N ALA A 13 1.24 10.59 -7.90
CA ALA A 13 0.00 10.40 -7.13
C ALA A 13 -0.94 9.33 -7.69
N ILE A 14 -0.95 9.13 -9.00
CA ILE A 14 -1.92 8.26 -9.69
C ILE A 14 -1.26 7.21 -10.60
N GLY A 15 0.02 6.98 -10.44
CA GLY A 15 0.72 5.94 -11.19
C GLY A 15 1.18 6.33 -12.60
N THR A 16 0.97 7.58 -13.03
CA THR A 16 1.27 8.00 -14.41
C THR A 16 2.70 8.45 -14.63
N ALA A 17 3.51 8.60 -13.59
CA ALA A 17 4.85 9.18 -13.62
C ALA A 17 4.92 10.57 -14.30
N ILE A 18 3.78 11.29 -14.33
CA ILE A 18 3.68 12.59 -15.00
C ILE A 18 4.59 13.60 -14.28
N ASN A 19 5.34 14.37 -15.03
CA ASN A 19 6.30 15.37 -14.53
C ASN A 19 7.50 14.79 -13.76
N VAL A 20 7.75 13.49 -13.84
CA VAL A 20 8.93 12.84 -13.27
C VAL A 20 10.09 12.92 -14.25
N ASP A 21 11.30 13.17 -13.72
CA ASP A 21 12.52 13.10 -14.51
C ASP A 21 12.72 11.66 -15.03
N PRO A 22 12.87 11.46 -16.35
CA PRO A 22 13.04 10.11 -16.92
C PRO A 22 14.27 9.37 -16.41
N TYR A 23 15.35 10.09 -16.10
CA TYR A 23 16.57 9.48 -15.54
C TYR A 23 16.31 8.95 -14.13
N TYR A 24 15.60 9.74 -13.29
CA TYR A 24 15.18 9.29 -11.96
C TYR A 24 14.31 8.04 -12.06
N LEU A 25 13.30 8.05 -12.90
CA LEU A 25 12.38 6.93 -13.06
C LEU A 25 13.10 5.64 -13.47
N ALA A 26 14.06 5.75 -14.38
CA ALA A 26 14.81 4.60 -14.90
C ALA A 26 15.81 4.00 -13.89
N ASN A 27 16.29 4.79 -12.93
CA ASN A 27 17.40 4.37 -12.07
C ASN A 27 17.01 4.17 -10.60
N ILE A 28 15.90 4.71 -10.13
CA ILE A 28 15.59 4.75 -8.70
C ILE A 28 15.47 3.36 -8.06
N SER A 29 14.87 2.38 -8.73
CA SER A 29 14.75 1.01 -8.20
C SER A 29 16.11 0.32 -8.08
N TYR A 30 17.03 0.60 -9.00
CA TYR A 30 18.39 0.09 -8.95
C TYR A 30 19.18 0.71 -7.79
N GLU A 31 19.12 2.02 -7.61
CA GLU A 31 19.81 2.69 -6.50
C GLU A 31 19.26 2.28 -5.13
N LEU A 32 17.95 2.12 -5.03
CA LEU A 32 17.32 1.58 -3.80
C LEU A 32 17.75 0.13 -3.53
N SER A 33 17.89 -0.69 -4.56
CA SER A 33 18.39 -2.07 -4.41
C SER A 33 19.77 -2.10 -3.79
N LYS A 34 20.67 -1.19 -4.19
CA LYS A 34 22.00 -1.06 -3.58
C LYS A 34 21.94 -0.68 -2.10
N VAL A 35 21.11 0.30 -1.76
CA VAL A 35 20.97 0.77 -0.37
C VAL A 35 20.33 -0.29 0.52
N ALA A 36 19.29 -0.96 0.03
CA ALA A 36 18.56 -1.97 0.77
C ALA A 36 19.27 -3.33 0.85
N GLY A 37 20.25 -3.60 -0.02
CA GLY A 37 20.93 -4.90 -0.11
C GLY A 37 20.04 -6.03 -0.64
N ILE A 38 18.90 -5.69 -1.28
CA ILE A 38 17.95 -6.64 -1.88
C ILE A 38 17.61 -6.20 -3.30
N SER A 39 17.32 -7.17 -4.17
CA SER A 39 16.91 -6.86 -5.54
C SER A 39 15.48 -6.32 -5.56
N LEU A 40 15.33 -5.05 -5.87
CA LEU A 40 14.04 -4.38 -6.06
C LEU A 40 13.82 -4.11 -7.55
N LYS A 41 12.58 -4.16 -7.99
CA LYS A 41 12.19 -3.88 -9.38
C LYS A 41 11.11 -2.81 -9.40
N GLN A 42 11.11 -2.01 -10.45
CA GLN A 42 9.98 -1.14 -10.75
C GLN A 42 8.84 -2.00 -11.31
N ALA A 43 7.60 -1.66 -10.95
CA ALA A 43 6.43 -2.30 -11.53
C ALA A 43 6.35 -2.03 -13.04
N ASP A 44 5.91 -3.03 -13.80
CA ASP A 44 5.69 -2.89 -15.23
C ASP A 44 4.50 -1.96 -15.52
N ASP A 45 3.48 -1.99 -14.66
CA ASP A 45 2.35 -1.06 -14.64
C ASP A 45 2.35 -0.28 -13.31
N LEU A 46 2.78 0.99 -13.39
CA LEU A 46 2.85 1.87 -12.24
C LEU A 46 1.46 2.33 -11.75
N ILE A 47 0.46 2.35 -12.64
CA ILE A 47 -0.92 2.71 -12.30
C ILE A 47 -1.52 1.59 -11.45
N ASP A 48 -1.37 0.35 -11.90
CA ASP A 48 -1.80 -0.83 -11.17
C ASP A 48 -1.13 -0.91 -9.79
N ALA A 49 0.20 -0.82 -9.76
CA ALA A 49 0.99 -0.88 -8.53
C ALA A 49 0.73 0.28 -7.54
N THR A 50 0.13 1.39 -8.01
CA THR A 50 -0.27 2.51 -7.15
C THR A 50 -1.66 2.30 -6.57
N GLN A 51 -2.55 1.65 -7.31
CA GLN A 51 -3.94 1.43 -6.90
C GLN A 51 -4.15 0.14 -6.11
N ASN A 52 -3.44 -0.94 -6.49
CA ASN A 52 -3.66 -2.27 -5.95
C ASN A 52 -2.66 -2.60 -4.86
N LEU A 53 -3.14 -3.25 -3.81
CA LEU A 53 -2.38 -3.65 -2.63
C LEU A 53 -2.29 -5.18 -2.50
N ASP A 54 -2.39 -5.88 -3.62
CA ASP A 54 -2.47 -7.36 -3.70
C ASP A 54 -1.28 -8.04 -3.03
N GLY A 55 -0.07 -7.50 -3.23
CA GLY A 55 1.14 -8.02 -2.59
C GLY A 55 1.08 -7.97 -1.05
N PHE A 56 0.49 -6.90 -0.50
CA PHE A 56 0.30 -6.79 0.96
C PHE A 56 -0.75 -7.77 1.48
N VAL A 57 -1.85 -7.95 0.75
CA VAL A 57 -2.90 -8.92 1.08
C VAL A 57 -2.35 -10.34 1.00
N SER A 58 -1.60 -10.68 -0.04
CA SER A 58 -0.94 -11.98 -0.21
C SER A 58 0.00 -12.30 0.95
N VAL A 59 0.89 -11.37 1.32
CA VAL A 59 1.83 -11.56 2.45
C VAL A 59 1.08 -11.68 3.78
N SER A 60 0.07 -10.86 4.00
CA SER A 60 -0.79 -10.93 5.19
C SER A 60 -1.48 -12.30 5.29
N GLY A 61 -2.01 -12.82 4.19
CA GLY A 61 -2.63 -14.14 4.12
C GLY A 61 -1.66 -15.29 4.48
N VAL A 62 -0.41 -15.20 4.03
CA VAL A 62 0.64 -16.17 4.40
C VAL A 62 0.95 -16.09 5.90
N LEU A 63 1.07 -14.88 6.46
CA LEU A 63 1.27 -14.69 7.90
C LEU A 63 0.10 -15.23 8.73
N LYS A 64 -1.13 -15.03 8.26
CA LYS A 64 -2.33 -15.63 8.88
C LYS A 64 -2.25 -17.16 8.88
N THR A 65 -1.88 -17.77 7.76
CA THR A 65 -1.72 -19.24 7.68
C THR A 65 -0.71 -19.73 8.70
N CYS A 66 0.45 -19.10 8.77
CA CYS A 66 1.47 -19.42 9.78
C CYS A 66 0.93 -19.26 11.21
N ALA A 67 0.18 -18.19 11.49
CA ALA A 67 -0.44 -17.96 12.80
C ALA A 67 -1.44 -19.06 13.18
N VAL A 68 -2.24 -19.52 12.22
CA VAL A 68 -3.19 -20.65 12.43
C VAL A 68 -2.44 -21.93 12.80
N ASP A 69 -1.37 -22.27 12.08
CA ASP A 69 -0.57 -23.47 12.33
C ASP A 69 0.11 -23.41 13.71
N ILE A 70 0.72 -22.28 14.04
CA ILE A 70 1.37 -22.09 15.35
C ILE A 70 0.34 -22.13 16.48
N SER A 71 -0.84 -21.55 16.30
CA SER A 71 -1.92 -21.61 17.28
C SER A 71 -2.39 -23.04 17.49
N LYS A 72 -2.54 -23.82 16.42
CA LYS A 72 -2.89 -25.24 16.50
C LYS A 72 -1.84 -26.02 17.32
N ILE A 73 -0.57 -25.89 16.97
CA ILE A 73 0.54 -26.51 17.67
C ILE A 73 0.50 -26.15 19.17
N SER A 74 0.28 -24.87 19.49
CA SER A 74 0.20 -24.40 20.87
C SER A 74 -0.97 -25.02 21.65
N ASN A 75 -2.12 -25.18 21.00
CA ASN A 75 -3.28 -25.84 21.59
C ASN A 75 -3.04 -27.34 21.79
N ASP A 76 -2.38 -28.02 20.86
CA ASP A 76 -2.00 -29.42 21.00
C ASP A 76 -1.04 -29.61 22.20
N LEU A 77 -0.03 -28.76 22.35
CA LEU A 77 0.88 -28.76 23.48
C LEU A 77 0.15 -28.55 24.82
N ARG A 78 -0.82 -27.64 24.85
CA ARG A 78 -1.66 -27.40 26.03
C ARG A 78 -2.50 -28.64 26.39
N LEU A 79 -3.09 -29.27 25.37
CA LEU A 79 -3.89 -30.47 25.55
C LEU A 79 -3.04 -31.64 26.09
N MET A 80 -1.89 -31.93 25.46
CA MET A 80 -0.98 -33.00 25.88
C MET A 80 -0.39 -32.75 27.27
N SER A 81 -0.19 -31.49 27.67
CA SER A 81 0.29 -31.13 29.02
C SER A 81 -0.80 -31.01 30.06
N SER A 82 -2.07 -31.22 29.70
CA SER A 82 -3.19 -31.12 30.63
C SER A 82 -3.13 -32.19 31.72
N GLY A 83 -3.48 -31.85 32.93
CA GLY A 83 -3.43 -32.78 34.05
C GLY A 83 -3.11 -32.09 35.36
N PRO A 84 -2.56 -32.78 36.36
CA PRO A 84 -1.84 -34.07 36.30
C PRO A 84 -2.71 -35.33 36.39
N ARG A 85 -3.95 -35.26 36.87
CA ARG A 85 -4.73 -36.52 37.13
C ARG A 85 -5.96 -36.65 36.26
N THR A 86 -6.49 -35.56 35.74
CA THR A 86 -7.75 -35.52 34.97
C THR A 86 -7.54 -35.08 33.52
N GLY A 87 -6.28 -34.99 33.08
CA GLY A 87 -5.90 -34.66 31.71
C GLY A 87 -4.99 -35.72 31.10
N LEU A 88 -4.43 -35.47 29.92
CA LEU A 88 -3.60 -36.43 29.19
C LEU A 88 -2.24 -36.65 29.85
N SER A 89 -1.61 -35.59 30.36
CA SER A 89 -0.31 -35.66 31.06
C SER A 89 0.81 -36.37 30.25
N GLU A 90 0.76 -36.29 28.93
CA GLU A 90 1.73 -36.93 28.04
C GLU A 90 3.07 -36.21 28.01
N ILE A 91 3.03 -34.86 28.16
CA ILE A 91 4.22 -34.01 28.20
C ILE A 91 4.18 -33.11 29.44
N ASN A 92 5.36 -32.64 29.86
CA ASN A 92 5.48 -31.67 30.93
C ASN A 92 6.10 -30.39 30.42
N LEU A 93 5.34 -29.29 30.45
CA LEU A 93 5.84 -27.97 30.06
C LEU A 93 6.56 -27.31 31.24
N PRO A 94 7.69 -26.62 31.02
CA PRO A 94 8.40 -25.88 32.05
C PRO A 94 7.52 -24.84 32.73
N ALA A 95 7.48 -24.82 34.03
CA ALA A 95 6.83 -23.78 34.83
C ALA A 95 7.51 -22.42 34.60
N ARG A 96 6.76 -21.42 34.14
CA ARG A 96 7.30 -20.07 33.87
C ARG A 96 6.72 -19.01 34.78
N GLN A 97 5.52 -19.22 35.31
CA GLN A 97 4.92 -18.36 36.33
C GLN A 97 3.89 -19.11 37.14
N ASN A 98 3.56 -18.59 38.31
CA ASN A 98 2.48 -19.11 39.15
C ASN A 98 1.14 -18.87 38.46
N GLY A 99 0.28 -19.89 38.38
CA GLY A 99 -1.03 -19.81 37.76
C GLY A 99 -2.11 -19.21 38.66
N SER A 100 -1.86 -19.09 39.96
CA SER A 100 -2.81 -18.54 40.93
C SER A 100 -2.09 -18.16 42.23
N SER A 101 -2.54 -17.07 42.84
CA SER A 101 -2.13 -16.66 44.20
C SER A 101 -2.85 -17.44 45.32
N ILE A 102 -4.00 -18.04 44.98
CA ILE A 102 -4.86 -18.73 45.95
C ILE A 102 -4.64 -20.26 45.95
N MET A 103 -4.26 -20.83 44.81
CA MET A 103 -4.05 -22.26 44.64
C MET A 103 -2.56 -22.60 44.59
N PRO A 104 -1.94 -23.03 45.71
CA PRO A 104 -0.53 -23.36 45.72
C PRO A 104 -0.20 -24.48 44.72
N GLY A 105 0.89 -24.30 43.96
CA GLY A 105 1.35 -25.31 42.98
C GLY A 105 0.58 -25.31 41.65
N LYS A 106 -0.39 -24.41 41.43
CA LYS A 106 -1.04 -24.29 40.13
C LYS A 106 -0.09 -23.62 39.13
N ILE A 107 0.18 -24.29 38.03
CA ILE A 107 0.98 -23.83 36.92
C ILE A 107 0.12 -23.80 35.68
N ASN A 108 0.12 -22.67 34.97
CA ASN A 108 -0.56 -22.54 33.68
C ASN A 108 0.46 -22.62 32.55
N PRO A 109 0.09 -23.14 31.34
CA PRO A 109 0.95 -23.16 30.16
C PRO A 109 0.96 -21.80 29.47
N VAL A 110 1.46 -20.75 30.17
CA VAL A 110 1.33 -19.35 29.78
C VAL A 110 1.98 -19.03 28.44
N ILE A 111 3.07 -19.70 28.05
CA ILE A 111 3.74 -19.45 26.77
C ILE A 111 2.84 -19.89 25.61
N PRO A 112 2.32 -21.12 25.54
CA PRO A 112 1.32 -21.51 24.56
C PRO A 112 0.06 -20.61 24.55
N GLU A 113 -0.38 -20.13 25.73
CA GLU A 113 -1.52 -19.22 25.82
C GLU A 113 -1.24 -17.88 25.14
N VAL A 114 -0.09 -17.27 25.40
CA VAL A 114 0.33 -16.02 24.75
C VAL A 114 0.48 -16.21 23.23
N VAL A 115 1.07 -17.32 22.80
CA VAL A 115 1.21 -17.63 21.37
C VAL A 115 -0.16 -17.68 20.69
N SER A 116 -1.16 -18.33 21.30
CA SER A 116 -2.52 -18.36 20.76
C SER A 116 -3.15 -16.97 20.71
N GLN A 117 -2.94 -16.11 21.71
CA GLN A 117 -3.44 -14.73 21.73
C GLN A 117 -2.82 -13.89 20.59
N VAL A 118 -1.50 -14.02 20.40
CA VAL A 118 -0.80 -13.32 19.30
C VAL A 118 -1.30 -13.83 17.94
N ALA A 119 -1.52 -15.13 17.79
CA ALA A 119 -2.08 -15.70 16.57
C ALA A 119 -3.47 -15.13 16.25
N TYR A 120 -4.35 -15.00 17.23
CA TYR A 120 -5.67 -14.38 17.03
C TYR A 120 -5.58 -12.90 16.63
N LEU A 121 -4.61 -12.18 17.18
CA LEU A 121 -4.35 -10.79 16.80
C LEU A 121 -3.90 -10.69 15.32
N ILE A 122 -2.98 -11.56 14.88
CA ILE A 122 -2.52 -11.61 13.49
C ILE A 122 -3.69 -11.93 12.54
N ILE A 123 -4.55 -12.89 12.89
CA ILE A 123 -5.73 -13.24 12.10
C ILE A 123 -6.69 -12.05 11.98
N GLY A 124 -6.91 -11.31 13.08
CA GLY A 124 -7.74 -10.11 13.07
C GLY A 124 -7.14 -8.97 12.22
N HIS A 125 -5.81 -8.79 12.28
CA HIS A 125 -5.11 -7.79 11.47
C HIS A 125 -5.15 -8.13 9.97
N ASP A 126 -5.09 -9.40 9.58
CA ASP A 126 -5.25 -9.82 8.19
C ASP A 126 -6.60 -9.37 7.61
N TYR A 127 -7.68 -9.52 8.38
CA TYR A 127 -8.98 -9.00 7.97
C TYR A 127 -8.97 -7.47 7.79
N THR A 128 -8.33 -6.76 8.70
CA THR A 128 -8.17 -5.30 8.62
C THR A 128 -7.39 -4.88 7.36
N ILE A 129 -6.29 -5.59 7.05
CA ILE A 129 -5.48 -5.32 5.85
C ILE A 129 -6.30 -5.57 4.58
N THR A 130 -7.07 -6.66 4.54
CA THR A 130 -7.95 -6.98 3.41
C THR A 130 -8.98 -5.87 3.17
N MET A 131 -9.65 -5.39 4.23
CA MET A 131 -10.63 -4.32 4.13
C MET A 131 -9.99 -2.98 3.74
N ALA A 132 -8.79 -2.69 4.25
CA ALA A 132 -8.05 -1.48 3.87
C ALA A 132 -7.62 -1.50 2.40
N ALA A 133 -7.22 -2.66 1.89
CA ALA A 133 -6.86 -2.83 0.48
C ALA A 133 -8.09 -2.67 -0.43
N GLU A 134 -9.25 -3.20 -0.04
CA GLU A 134 -10.50 -3.03 -0.78
C GLU A 134 -10.95 -1.56 -0.79
N ALA A 135 -10.83 -0.85 0.32
CA ALA A 135 -11.18 0.57 0.41
C ALA A 135 -10.31 1.45 -0.53
N GLY A 136 -9.04 1.11 -0.76
CA GLY A 136 -8.16 1.80 -1.70
C GLY A 136 -8.61 1.65 -3.16
N GLN A 137 -9.39 0.64 -3.51
CA GLN A 137 -9.95 0.47 -4.86
C GLN A 137 -11.07 1.46 -5.21
N CYS A 138 -11.60 2.20 -4.25
CA CYS A 138 -12.64 3.21 -4.48
C CYS A 138 -12.13 4.47 -5.19
N GLU A 139 -10.83 4.62 -5.41
CA GLU A 139 -10.24 5.77 -6.15
C GLU A 139 -10.43 5.73 -7.67
N LYS A 140 -11.18 4.75 -8.22
CA LYS A 140 -11.52 4.67 -9.65
C LYS A 140 -12.33 5.86 -10.21
N TYR A 141 -12.63 6.86 -9.40
CA TYR A 141 -13.29 8.10 -9.82
C TYR A 141 -12.31 9.21 -10.24
N ILE A 142 -11.06 8.86 -10.56
CA ILE A 142 -9.99 9.81 -10.92
C ILE A 142 -10.31 10.61 -12.19
N GLU A 143 -11.08 10.07 -13.13
CA GLU A 143 -11.47 10.80 -14.34
C GLU A 143 -12.30 12.07 -14.09
N LYS A 144 -12.97 12.15 -12.94
CA LYS A 144 -13.70 13.37 -12.49
C LYS A 144 -12.89 14.20 -11.49
N SER A 145 -11.67 13.76 -11.17
CA SER A 145 -10.88 14.38 -10.13
C SER A 145 -10.12 15.61 -10.64
N VAL A 146 -9.88 16.55 -9.73
CA VAL A 146 -8.96 17.68 -9.97
C VAL A 146 -7.52 17.23 -10.26
N GLY A 147 -7.22 15.93 -10.17
CA GLY A 147 -5.92 15.31 -10.45
C GLY A 147 -5.43 15.59 -11.89
N ILE A 148 -6.32 15.75 -12.87
CA ILE A 148 -5.93 16.15 -14.22
C ILE A 148 -5.21 17.50 -14.28
N SER A 149 -5.35 18.37 -13.27
CA SER A 149 -4.59 19.62 -13.18
C SER A 149 -3.08 19.38 -13.10
N THR A 150 -2.64 18.21 -12.64
CA THR A 150 -1.21 17.81 -12.62
C THR A 150 -0.65 17.71 -14.05
N ALA A 151 -1.41 17.21 -15.01
CA ALA A 151 -1.01 17.12 -16.41
C ALA A 151 -0.83 18.52 -17.06
N LEU A 152 -1.43 19.53 -16.47
CA LEU A 152 -1.38 20.91 -16.96
C LEU A 152 -0.18 21.70 -16.41
N CYS A 153 0.42 21.23 -15.29
CA CYS A 153 1.53 21.93 -14.64
C CYS A 153 2.68 22.32 -15.57
N PRO A 154 3.13 21.49 -16.53
CA PRO A 154 4.20 21.85 -17.47
C PRO A 154 3.84 22.98 -18.43
N TYR A 155 2.54 23.23 -18.66
CA TYR A 155 2.04 24.16 -19.66
C TYR A 155 1.58 25.49 -19.05
N ILE A 156 0.94 25.47 -17.89
CA ILE A 156 0.39 26.65 -17.22
C ILE A 156 1.05 26.96 -15.87
N GLY A 157 2.04 26.18 -15.47
CA GLY A 157 2.76 26.32 -14.21
C GLY A 157 2.01 25.77 -12.99
N TYR A 158 2.77 25.44 -11.93
CA TYR A 158 2.22 24.83 -10.71
C TYR A 158 1.18 25.71 -10.00
N ALA A 159 1.50 27.01 -9.84
CA ALA A 159 0.63 27.93 -9.11
C ALA A 159 -0.75 28.07 -9.76
N LYS A 160 -0.76 28.19 -11.10
CA LYS A 160 -2.01 28.33 -11.87
C LYS A 160 -2.80 27.01 -11.90
N SER A 161 -2.12 25.88 -12.05
CA SER A 161 -2.76 24.56 -11.95
C SER A 161 -3.40 24.33 -10.58
N ALA A 162 -2.75 24.75 -9.50
CA ALA A 162 -3.29 24.66 -8.14
C ALA A 162 -4.49 25.60 -7.92
N GLU A 163 -4.49 26.80 -8.54
CA GLU A 163 -5.62 27.74 -8.50
C GLU A 163 -6.85 27.15 -9.21
N ILE A 164 -6.66 26.63 -10.42
CA ILE A 164 -7.72 25.96 -11.22
C ILE A 164 -8.28 24.75 -10.45
N ALA A 165 -7.43 23.91 -9.86
CA ALA A 165 -7.87 22.77 -9.05
C ALA A 165 -8.74 23.23 -7.87
N LYS A 166 -8.32 24.25 -7.12
CA LYS A 166 -9.10 24.81 -6.00
C LYS A 166 -10.42 25.42 -6.45
N LYS A 167 -10.44 26.10 -7.60
CA LYS A 167 -11.65 26.69 -8.20
C LYS A 167 -12.62 25.60 -8.62
N SER A 168 -12.14 24.55 -9.27
CA SER A 168 -12.94 23.38 -9.64
C SER A 168 -13.61 22.71 -8.43
N LEU A 169 -12.85 22.50 -7.34
CA LEU A 169 -13.39 21.94 -6.09
C LEU A 169 -14.51 22.82 -5.45
N LYS A 170 -14.39 24.16 -5.57
CA LYS A 170 -15.35 25.08 -4.99
C LYS A 170 -16.60 25.25 -5.83
N THR A 171 -16.46 25.24 -7.15
CA THR A 171 -17.56 25.58 -8.09
C THR A 171 -18.25 24.34 -8.65
N GLY A 172 -17.61 23.16 -8.59
CA GLY A 172 -18.07 21.95 -9.27
C GLY A 172 -17.85 21.97 -10.79
N ILE A 173 -17.27 23.05 -11.33
CA ILE A 173 -16.93 23.17 -12.76
C ILE A 173 -15.68 22.32 -13.03
N SER A 174 -15.64 21.60 -14.14
CA SER A 174 -14.49 20.75 -14.46
C SER A 174 -13.21 21.57 -14.69
N VAL A 175 -12.06 20.99 -14.36
CA VAL A 175 -10.74 21.60 -14.61
C VAL A 175 -10.60 22.00 -16.09
N LYS A 176 -11.12 21.17 -17.00
CA LYS A 176 -11.09 21.39 -18.44
C LYS A 176 -11.84 22.64 -18.85
N GLU A 177 -13.06 22.82 -18.35
CA GLU A 177 -13.88 24.00 -18.63
C GLU A 177 -13.24 25.27 -18.08
N LEU A 178 -12.72 25.22 -16.84
CA LEU A 178 -12.05 26.39 -16.22
C LEU A 178 -10.80 26.84 -16.98
N VAL A 179 -10.01 25.90 -17.51
CA VAL A 179 -8.82 26.21 -18.32
C VAL A 179 -9.20 26.92 -19.63
N LEU A 180 -10.30 26.49 -20.25
CA LEU A 180 -10.83 27.15 -21.50
C LEU A 180 -11.46 28.50 -21.19
N GLU A 181 -12.25 28.63 -20.13
CA GLU A 181 -12.86 29.89 -19.70
C GLU A 181 -11.82 30.95 -19.36
N GLU A 182 -10.73 30.56 -18.71
CA GLU A 182 -9.64 31.47 -18.37
C GLU A 182 -8.65 31.70 -19.52
N GLY A 183 -8.87 31.07 -20.68
CA GLY A 183 -8.05 31.25 -21.86
C GLY A 183 -6.60 30.81 -21.70
N LEU A 184 -6.33 29.88 -20.79
CA LEU A 184 -4.97 29.44 -20.47
C LEU A 184 -4.39 28.53 -21.54
N LEU A 185 -5.23 27.75 -22.20
CA LEU A 185 -4.88 26.83 -23.29
C LEU A 185 -6.02 26.83 -24.32
N LYS A 186 -5.69 26.56 -25.60
CA LYS A 186 -6.68 26.33 -26.65
C LYS A 186 -7.29 24.91 -26.49
N GLU A 187 -8.52 24.76 -27.01
CA GLU A 187 -9.23 23.48 -26.92
C GLU A 187 -8.45 22.30 -27.55
N GLU A 188 -7.79 22.58 -28.66
CA GLU A 188 -6.98 21.59 -29.38
C GLU A 188 -5.75 21.16 -28.58
N GLU A 189 -5.07 22.14 -27.97
CA GLU A 189 -3.92 21.89 -27.08
C GLU A 189 -4.33 21.09 -25.84
N LEU A 190 -5.44 21.48 -25.24
CA LEU A 190 -5.97 20.80 -24.05
C LEU A 190 -6.39 19.36 -24.35
N LYS A 191 -7.06 19.11 -25.48
CA LYS A 191 -7.38 17.75 -25.93
C LYS A 191 -6.13 16.91 -26.17
N GLU A 192 -5.08 17.50 -26.69
CA GLU A 192 -3.83 16.78 -26.95
C GLU A 192 -3.06 16.47 -25.66
N ILE A 193 -3.05 17.38 -24.68
CA ILE A 193 -2.40 17.18 -23.38
C ILE A 193 -3.11 16.11 -22.56
N LEU A 194 -4.44 16.10 -22.58
CA LEU A 194 -5.26 15.19 -21.78
C LEU A 194 -5.55 13.84 -22.47
N LYS A 195 -4.84 13.50 -23.55
CA LYS A 195 -4.88 12.16 -24.12
C LYS A 195 -4.29 11.16 -23.09
N PRO A 196 -4.98 10.05 -22.79
CA PRO A 196 -4.50 9.06 -21.82
C PRO A 196 -3.08 8.59 -22.11
N GLU A 197 -2.74 8.38 -23.37
CA GLU A 197 -1.41 7.92 -23.80
C GLU A 197 -0.30 8.92 -23.46
N LYS A 198 -0.63 10.23 -23.38
CA LYS A 198 0.32 11.28 -23.01
C LYS A 198 0.40 11.47 -21.50
N MET A 199 -0.70 11.26 -20.81
CA MET A 199 -0.77 11.38 -19.36
C MET A 199 -0.07 10.21 -18.65
N THR A 200 0.16 9.09 -19.33
CA THR A 200 0.83 7.90 -18.79
C THR A 200 2.31 7.79 -19.17
N GLN A 201 2.90 8.85 -19.76
CA GLN A 201 4.31 8.86 -20.13
C GLN A 201 5.09 9.88 -19.30
N PRO A 202 6.36 9.58 -18.92
CA PRO A 202 7.26 10.54 -18.30
C PRO A 202 7.43 11.79 -19.18
N MET A 203 7.71 12.92 -18.54
CA MET A 203 7.90 14.19 -19.24
C MET A 203 9.04 14.08 -20.27
N ARG A 204 8.77 14.42 -21.53
CA ARG A 204 9.81 14.47 -22.55
C ARG A 204 10.62 15.76 -22.44
N GLU A 205 11.94 15.71 -22.66
CA GLU A 205 12.92 16.82 -22.55
C GLU A 205 12.49 18.15 -23.20
N LYS A 206 11.58 18.12 -24.18
CA LYS A 206 11.14 19.34 -24.90
C LYS A 206 10.30 20.29 -24.05
N VAL A 207 9.68 19.84 -22.97
CA VAL A 207 8.82 20.69 -22.13
C VAL A 207 9.65 21.41 -21.08
N MET A 208 10.77 20.86 -20.64
CA MET A 208 11.66 21.50 -19.66
C MET A 208 12.32 22.79 -20.20
N LYS A 209 12.50 22.93 -21.53
CA LYS A 209 13.09 24.13 -22.14
C LYS A 209 12.11 25.31 -22.30
N ALA A 210 10.82 25.11 -22.03
CA ALA A 210 9.81 26.16 -22.15
C ALA A 210 9.49 26.85 -20.80
N VAL A 211 10.06 26.38 -19.69
CA VAL A 211 9.78 26.84 -18.33
C VAL A 211 11.02 27.47 -17.65
N SER A 212 12.15 27.47 -18.35
CA SER A 212 13.38 28.20 -17.97
C SER A 212 13.46 29.51 -18.77
#